data_76d9b2e5bb7a9b45f3f9b6d239921d2b
#
_entry.id   76d9b2e5bb7a9b45f3f9b6d239921d2b
#
_cell.length_a   1.000
_cell.length_b   1.000
_cell.length_c   1.000
_cell.angle_alpha   90.00
_cell.angle_beta   90.00
_cell.angle_gamma   90.00
#
_symmetry.space_group_name_H-M   'P 1'
#
loop_
_entity.id
_entity.type
_entity.pdbx_description
1 polymer ?
#
loop_
_entity_poly.entity_id
_entity_poly.type
_entity_poly.pdbx_seq_one_letter_code
_entity_poly.pdbx_strand_id
1 'polypeptide(L)'
;MAETTKEALEWAKKAYDKLKNKPDIKFRSKLEENVASLLEGLGISYEYESEKLSYVIEHRYTPDFKLPNYKYLEVKGYWDAEDRRKILAVKKDNPDIDLRMVFQSPYNTISKKSKTTYAKWCENHDIPWTSYHDIPLDWLI
;
A
#
# COMPACT_ATOMS: atom_id res chain seq x y z
N MET A 1 29.85 15.18 -27.50
CA MET A 1 30.03 15.16 -28.96
C MET A 1 28.69 15.01 -29.63
N ALA A 2 28.48 15.77 -30.70
CA ALA A 2 27.25 15.61 -31.48
C ALA A 2 27.30 14.29 -32.25
N GLU A 3 26.24 13.50 -32.20
CA GLU A 3 26.07 12.32 -33.04
C GLU A 3 26.10 12.72 -34.52
N THR A 4 26.70 11.89 -35.38
CA THR A 4 26.60 12.08 -36.80
C THR A 4 25.18 11.71 -37.26
N THR A 5 24.74 12.30 -38.39
CA THR A 5 23.46 11.97 -39.02
C THR A 5 23.37 10.48 -39.35
N LYS A 6 24.48 9.89 -39.75
CA LYS A 6 24.57 8.47 -40.07
C LYS A 6 24.32 7.60 -38.84
N GLU A 7 24.95 7.93 -37.72
CA GLU A 7 24.76 7.21 -36.43
C GLU A 7 23.32 7.30 -35.93
N ALA A 8 22.74 8.50 -36.02
CA ALA A 8 21.35 8.71 -35.64
C ALA A 8 20.38 7.88 -36.48
N LEU A 9 20.62 7.81 -37.82
CA LEU A 9 19.81 7.00 -38.74
C LEU A 9 19.96 5.50 -38.48
N GLU A 10 21.18 5.03 -38.22
CA GLU A 10 21.40 3.64 -37.85
C GLU A 10 20.71 3.26 -36.55
N TRP A 11 20.80 4.14 -35.57
CA TRP A 11 20.10 3.95 -34.30
C TRP A 11 18.58 3.88 -34.49
N ALA A 12 18.00 4.82 -35.23
CA ALA A 12 16.58 4.86 -35.54
C ALA A 12 16.10 3.60 -36.26
N LYS A 13 16.89 3.11 -37.21
CA LYS A 13 16.60 1.88 -37.96
C LYS A 13 16.61 0.66 -37.05
N LYS A 14 17.61 0.54 -36.17
CA LYS A 14 17.69 -0.56 -35.21
C LYS A 14 16.48 -0.53 -34.22
N ALA A 15 16.12 0.67 -33.77
CA ALA A 15 14.96 0.87 -32.90
C ALA A 15 13.68 0.44 -33.62
N TYR A 16 13.49 0.85 -34.87
CA TYR A 16 12.33 0.45 -35.65
C TYR A 16 12.26 -1.05 -35.89
N ASP A 17 13.38 -1.68 -36.28
CA ASP A 17 13.45 -3.13 -36.50
C ASP A 17 13.14 -3.90 -35.20
N LYS A 18 13.60 -3.41 -34.08
CA LYS A 18 13.31 -3.99 -32.76
C LYS A 18 11.82 -3.97 -32.45
N LEU A 19 11.14 -2.86 -32.77
CA LEU A 19 9.69 -2.73 -32.58
C LEU A 19 8.90 -3.64 -33.53
N LYS A 20 9.31 -3.70 -34.78
CA LYS A 20 8.67 -4.51 -35.81
C LYS A 20 8.68 -6.00 -35.48
N ASN A 21 9.69 -6.48 -34.79
CA ASN A 21 9.88 -7.88 -34.43
C ASN A 21 9.35 -8.22 -33.04
N LYS A 22 8.77 -7.24 -32.32
CA LYS A 22 8.14 -7.50 -31.00
C LYS A 22 6.80 -8.21 -31.16
N PRO A 23 6.44 -9.11 -30.23
CA PRO A 23 5.08 -9.64 -30.19
C PRO A 23 4.06 -8.50 -30.07
N ASP A 24 2.88 -8.70 -30.60
CA ASP A 24 1.81 -7.72 -30.50
C ASP A 24 1.56 -7.31 -29.05
N ILE A 25 1.66 -6.01 -28.79
CA ILE A 25 1.41 -5.44 -27.49
C ILE A 25 -0.08 -5.16 -27.36
N LYS A 26 -0.67 -5.64 -26.26
CA LYS A 26 -2.07 -5.37 -25.94
C LYS A 26 -2.15 -4.13 -25.04
N PHE A 27 -2.51 -2.99 -25.62
CA PHE A 27 -2.68 -1.75 -24.88
C PHE A 27 -3.98 -1.74 -24.11
N ARG A 28 -4.00 -1.03 -22.95
CA ARG A 28 -5.19 -0.93 -22.09
C ARG A 28 -6.20 0.08 -22.59
N SER A 29 -5.80 1.02 -23.42
CA SER A 29 -6.68 2.05 -23.96
C SER A 29 -6.36 2.40 -25.39
N LYS A 30 -7.35 2.97 -26.08
CA LYS A 30 -7.16 3.48 -27.44
C LYS A 30 -6.19 4.65 -27.47
N LEU A 31 -6.18 5.48 -26.42
CA LEU A 31 -5.24 6.59 -26.31
C LEU A 31 -3.79 6.09 -26.23
N GLU A 32 -3.53 5.07 -25.42
CA GLU A 32 -2.20 4.45 -25.34
C GLU A 32 -1.77 3.89 -26.70
N GLU A 33 -2.66 3.19 -27.40
CA GLU A 33 -2.42 2.68 -28.74
C GLU A 33 -2.09 3.79 -29.73
N ASN A 34 -2.80 4.92 -29.66
CA ASN A 34 -2.54 6.08 -30.51
C ASN A 34 -1.16 6.69 -30.24
N VAL A 35 -0.77 6.79 -28.99
CA VAL A 35 0.58 7.26 -28.62
C VAL A 35 1.65 6.31 -29.11
N ALA A 36 1.44 5.00 -28.95
CA ALA A 36 2.37 4.00 -29.47
C ALA A 36 2.53 4.12 -30.99
N SER A 37 1.43 4.30 -31.72
CA SER A 37 1.48 4.50 -33.16
C SER A 37 2.26 5.76 -33.56
N LEU A 38 2.14 6.83 -32.78
CA LEU A 38 2.93 8.05 -33.01
C LEU A 38 4.41 7.76 -32.80
N LEU A 39 4.77 7.09 -31.72
CA LEU A 39 6.18 6.75 -31.44
C LEU A 39 6.75 5.85 -32.54
N GLU A 40 6.01 4.83 -32.96
CA GLU A 40 6.41 3.94 -34.05
C GLU A 40 6.59 4.70 -35.37
N GLY A 41 5.66 5.60 -35.68
CA GLY A 41 5.73 6.43 -36.89
C GLY A 41 6.95 7.36 -36.90
N LEU A 42 7.40 7.80 -35.74
CA LEU A 42 8.59 8.63 -35.60
C LEU A 42 9.89 7.80 -35.48
N GLY A 43 9.79 6.47 -35.51
CA GLY A 43 10.94 5.60 -35.34
C GLY A 43 11.51 5.59 -33.92
N ILE A 44 10.70 5.97 -32.92
CA ILE A 44 11.11 6.00 -31.53
C ILE A 44 10.80 4.64 -30.90
N SER A 45 11.82 3.98 -30.36
CA SER A 45 11.62 2.72 -29.64
C SER A 45 11.03 3.03 -28.25
N TYR A 46 10.17 2.13 -27.79
CA TYR A 46 9.57 2.24 -26.45
C TYR A 46 9.42 0.86 -25.85
N GLU A 47 9.24 0.84 -24.55
CA GLU A 47 8.80 -0.32 -23.80
C GLU A 47 7.47 0.01 -23.15
N TYR A 48 6.52 -0.91 -23.23
CA TYR A 48 5.18 -0.71 -22.67
C TYR A 48 5.07 -1.43 -21.33
N GLU A 49 4.78 -0.67 -20.27
CA GLU A 49 4.61 -1.18 -18.90
C GLU A 49 5.73 -2.12 -18.45
N SER A 50 6.97 -1.85 -18.88
CA SER A 50 8.11 -2.72 -18.65
C SER A 50 8.75 -2.57 -17.26
N GLU A 51 8.51 -1.44 -16.61
CA GLU A 51 9.16 -1.12 -15.34
C GLU A 51 8.16 -0.88 -14.23
N LYS A 52 8.59 -1.22 -13.01
CA LYS A 52 7.86 -0.92 -11.79
C LYS A 52 8.71 0.01 -10.95
N LEU A 53 8.21 1.21 -10.71
CA LEU A 53 8.90 2.19 -9.88
C LEU A 53 8.30 2.18 -8.47
N SER A 54 9.14 2.05 -7.46
CA SER A 54 8.72 2.11 -6.07
C SER A 54 8.56 3.56 -5.62
N TYR A 55 7.53 3.82 -4.82
CA TYR A 55 7.38 5.12 -4.17
C TYR A 55 6.82 4.93 -2.77
N VAL A 56 7.11 5.88 -1.90
CA VAL A 56 6.66 5.85 -0.50
C VAL A 56 5.79 7.07 -0.24
N ILE A 57 4.63 6.82 0.36
CA ILE A 57 3.74 7.89 0.82
C ILE A 57 3.72 7.84 2.34
N GLU A 58 4.05 8.97 2.96
CA GLU A 58 3.94 9.09 4.40
C GLU A 58 2.48 9.33 4.79
N HIS A 59 1.96 8.48 5.68
CA HIS A 59 0.65 8.62 6.28
C HIS A 59 0.79 9.01 7.74
N ARG A 60 -0.18 9.76 8.24
CA ARG A 60 -0.26 10.11 9.67
C ARG A 60 -1.47 9.45 10.28
N TYR A 61 -1.29 8.96 11.50
CA TYR A 61 -2.34 8.30 12.27
C TYR A 61 -2.57 9.06 13.57
N THR A 62 -3.85 9.31 13.86
CA THR A 62 -4.24 9.99 15.09
C THR A 62 -5.04 9.01 15.96
N PRO A 63 -4.47 8.54 17.09
CA PRO A 63 -5.22 7.72 18.03
C PRO A 63 -6.43 8.48 18.61
N ASP A 64 -7.49 7.75 18.96
CA ASP A 64 -8.71 8.37 19.50
C ASP A 64 -8.44 9.10 20.81
N PHE A 65 -7.68 8.50 21.72
CA PHE A 65 -7.40 9.10 23.02
C PHE A 65 -5.93 8.95 23.39
N LYS A 66 -5.36 10.02 23.90
CA LYS A 66 -4.08 10.01 24.60
C LYS A 66 -4.35 10.29 26.07
N LEU A 67 -3.95 9.37 26.94
CA LEU A 67 -4.13 9.51 28.38
C LEU A 67 -2.90 10.18 29.04
N PRO A 68 -3.07 10.78 30.23
CA PRO A 68 -1.93 11.40 30.95
C PRO A 68 -0.80 10.43 31.31
N ASN A 69 -1.10 9.11 31.38
CA ASN A 69 -0.12 8.05 31.64
C ASN A 69 0.61 7.58 30.38
N TYR A 70 0.52 8.34 29.27
CA TYR A 70 1.13 8.06 27.97
C TYR A 70 0.60 6.81 27.25
N LYS A 71 -0.52 6.25 27.70
CA LYS A 71 -1.25 5.22 26.96
C LYS A 71 -2.12 5.87 25.90
N TYR A 72 -2.21 5.23 24.74
CA TYR A 72 -3.12 5.62 23.68
C TYR A 72 -4.23 4.59 23.57
N LEU A 73 -5.45 5.04 23.45
CA LEU A 73 -6.61 4.16 23.26
C LEU A 73 -7.17 4.37 21.86
N GLU A 74 -7.39 3.28 21.16
CA GLU A 74 -8.12 3.24 19.90
C GLU A 74 -9.42 2.48 20.11
N VAL A 75 -10.55 3.11 19.82
CA VAL A 75 -11.87 2.55 20.08
C VAL A 75 -12.50 2.09 18.77
N LYS A 76 -12.92 0.83 18.68
CA LYS A 76 -13.48 0.25 17.46
C LYS A 76 -14.74 -0.58 17.74
N GLY A 77 -15.78 -0.29 16.95
CA GLY A 77 -16.91 -1.19 16.80
C GLY A 77 -16.62 -2.20 15.70
N TYR A 78 -16.58 -1.74 14.46
CA TYR A 78 -16.17 -2.52 13.31
C TYR A 78 -14.69 -2.26 12.98
N TRP A 79 -13.94 -3.35 12.75
CA TRP A 79 -12.48 -3.26 12.55
C TRP A 79 -12.06 -4.09 11.35
N ASP A 80 -11.97 -3.45 10.21
CA ASP A 80 -11.69 -4.13 8.94
C ASP A 80 -10.19 -4.42 8.75
N ALA A 81 -9.88 -5.09 7.64
CA ALA A 81 -8.50 -5.47 7.32
C ALA A 81 -7.58 -4.26 7.10
N GLU A 82 -8.12 -3.19 6.52
CA GLU A 82 -7.35 -1.96 6.31
C GLU A 82 -7.00 -1.29 7.63
N ASP A 83 -7.96 -1.19 8.55
CA ASP A 83 -7.72 -0.67 9.89
C ASP A 83 -6.67 -1.49 10.64
N ARG A 84 -6.73 -2.81 10.53
CA ARG A 84 -5.75 -3.70 11.17
C ARG A 84 -4.35 -3.51 10.60
N ARG A 85 -4.22 -3.40 9.28
CA ARG A 85 -2.91 -3.12 8.64
C ARG A 85 -2.34 -1.79 9.08
N LYS A 86 -3.20 -0.77 9.21
CA LYS A 86 -2.80 0.55 9.68
C LYS A 86 -2.19 0.48 11.09
N ILE A 87 -2.84 -0.23 12.01
CA ILE A 87 -2.34 -0.39 13.38
C ILE A 87 -0.97 -1.09 13.40
N LEU A 88 -0.80 -2.13 12.60
CA LEU A 88 0.51 -2.80 12.50
C LEU A 88 1.59 -1.86 11.97
N ALA A 89 1.28 -1.07 10.96
CA ALA A 89 2.22 -0.11 10.39
C ALA A 89 2.60 0.98 11.41
N VAL A 90 1.61 1.50 12.16
CA VAL A 90 1.83 2.50 13.20
C VAL A 90 2.75 1.94 14.30
N LYS A 91 2.51 0.73 14.75
CA LYS A 91 3.33 0.09 15.78
C LYS A 91 4.74 -0.21 15.29
N LYS A 92 4.90 -0.59 14.03
CA LYS A 92 6.21 -0.83 13.42
C LYS A 92 7.05 0.45 13.36
N ASP A 93 6.44 1.57 12.97
CA ASP A 93 7.12 2.85 12.84
C ASP A 93 7.24 3.59 14.17
N ASN A 94 6.48 3.21 15.19
CA ASN A 94 6.49 3.78 16.54
C ASN A 94 6.62 2.65 17.57
N PRO A 95 7.77 1.98 17.65
CA PRO A 95 7.91 0.75 18.45
C PRO A 95 7.70 0.95 19.96
N ASP A 96 7.88 2.17 20.45
CA ASP A 96 7.74 2.48 21.88
C ASP A 96 6.34 2.97 22.26
N ILE A 97 5.40 3.03 21.30
CA ILE A 97 4.04 3.50 21.58
C ILE A 97 3.26 2.45 22.37
N ASP A 98 2.58 2.88 23.44
CA ASP A 98 1.66 2.04 24.19
C ASP A 98 0.24 2.25 23.65
N LEU A 99 -0.06 1.59 22.55
CA LEU A 99 -1.35 1.65 21.88
C LEU A 99 -2.19 0.44 22.27
N ARG A 100 -3.38 0.69 22.82
CA ARG A 100 -4.30 -0.32 23.32
C ARG A 100 -5.65 -0.22 22.63
N MET A 101 -6.25 -1.36 22.34
CA MET A 101 -7.54 -1.43 21.65
C MET A 101 -8.68 -1.58 22.62
N VAL A 102 -9.72 -0.78 22.43
CA VAL A 102 -10.98 -0.88 23.17
C VAL A 102 -12.08 -1.24 22.16
N PHE A 103 -12.66 -2.42 22.29
CA PHE A 103 -13.67 -2.93 21.38
C PHE A 103 -15.07 -2.90 21.95
N GLN A 104 -16.04 -2.59 21.11
CA GLN A 104 -17.44 -2.81 21.45
C GLN A 104 -17.74 -4.31 21.54
N SER A 105 -17.23 -5.10 20.59
CA SER A 105 -17.48 -6.54 20.50
C SER A 105 -16.17 -7.27 20.18
N PRO A 106 -15.30 -7.51 21.19
CA PRO A 106 -13.97 -8.06 20.96
C PRO A 106 -13.96 -9.48 20.39
N TYR A 107 -15.06 -10.21 20.54
CA TYR A 107 -15.17 -11.59 20.05
C TYR A 107 -15.79 -11.71 18.67
N ASN A 108 -16.05 -10.60 17.98
CA ASN A 108 -16.37 -10.61 16.57
C ASN A 108 -15.17 -11.13 15.79
N THR A 109 -15.44 -11.94 14.75
CA THR A 109 -14.39 -12.45 13.89
C THR A 109 -13.90 -11.39 12.89
N ILE A 110 -12.65 -11.50 12.49
CA ILE A 110 -12.04 -10.53 11.57
C ILE A 110 -12.61 -10.60 10.16
N SER A 111 -13.26 -11.71 9.80
CA SER A 111 -13.98 -11.87 8.54
C SER A 111 -14.99 -13.01 8.67
N LYS A 112 -15.92 -13.08 7.71
CA LYS A 112 -16.96 -14.13 7.69
C LYS A 112 -16.35 -15.55 7.59
N LYS A 113 -15.21 -15.68 6.96
CA LYS A 113 -14.54 -16.98 6.74
C LYS A 113 -13.52 -17.33 7.81
N SER A 114 -13.22 -16.41 8.70
CA SER A 114 -12.22 -16.61 9.74
C SER A 114 -12.86 -16.95 11.07
N LYS A 115 -12.18 -17.79 11.86
CA LYS A 115 -12.52 -18.05 13.26
C LYS A 115 -11.75 -17.13 14.22
N THR A 116 -10.81 -16.34 13.70
CA THR A 116 -10.01 -15.41 14.50
C THR A 116 -10.86 -14.22 14.91
N THR A 117 -10.97 -13.98 16.21
CA THR A 117 -11.64 -12.80 16.75
C THR A 117 -10.73 -11.59 16.78
N TYR A 118 -11.29 -10.39 16.96
CA TYR A 118 -10.51 -9.17 17.17
C TYR A 118 -9.55 -9.34 18.35
N ALA A 119 -10.05 -9.89 19.45
CA ALA A 119 -9.26 -10.17 20.65
C ALA A 119 -8.08 -11.09 20.35
N LYS A 120 -8.32 -12.20 19.67
CA LYS A 120 -7.28 -13.17 19.31
C LYS A 120 -6.26 -12.57 18.35
N TRP A 121 -6.73 -11.78 17.39
CA TRP A 121 -5.83 -11.10 16.48
C TRP A 121 -4.89 -10.14 17.23
N CYS A 122 -5.41 -9.38 18.19
CA CYS A 122 -4.59 -8.52 19.04
C CYS A 122 -3.58 -9.31 19.85
N GLU A 123 -3.98 -10.42 20.44
CA GLU A 123 -3.07 -11.30 21.19
C GLU A 123 -1.95 -11.84 20.30
N ASN A 124 -2.27 -12.25 19.06
CA ASN A 124 -1.30 -12.73 18.10
C ASN A 124 -0.28 -11.66 17.68
N HIS A 125 -0.62 -10.38 17.84
CA HIS A 125 0.24 -9.26 17.46
C HIS A 125 0.74 -8.44 18.65
N ASP A 126 0.62 -8.98 19.86
CA ASP A 126 1.07 -8.34 21.10
C ASP A 126 0.46 -6.94 21.32
N ILE A 127 -0.81 -6.79 20.99
CA ILE A 127 -1.57 -5.57 21.21
C ILE A 127 -2.52 -5.76 22.38
N PRO A 128 -2.39 -4.99 23.48
CA PRO A 128 -3.35 -5.04 24.57
C PRO A 128 -4.74 -4.64 24.10
N TRP A 129 -5.74 -5.38 24.53
CA TRP A 129 -7.14 -5.11 24.17
C TRP A 129 -8.05 -5.26 25.38
N THR A 130 -9.21 -4.64 25.32
CA THR A 130 -10.28 -4.81 26.29
C THR A 130 -11.65 -4.57 25.64
N SER A 131 -12.71 -5.04 26.29
CA SER A 131 -14.06 -4.60 25.98
C SER A 131 -14.31 -3.24 26.62
N TYR A 132 -15.10 -2.36 25.96
CA TYR A 132 -15.43 -1.07 26.54
C TYR A 132 -16.28 -1.20 27.81
N HIS A 133 -16.90 -2.36 28.04
CA HIS A 133 -17.65 -2.66 29.27
C HIS A 133 -16.76 -2.92 30.49
N ASP A 134 -15.52 -3.32 30.27
CA ASP A 134 -14.61 -3.80 31.31
C ASP A 134 -13.20 -3.21 31.19
N ILE A 135 -13.09 -1.91 30.94
CA ILE A 135 -11.77 -1.27 30.83
C ILE A 135 -11.08 -1.36 32.20
N PRO A 136 -9.91 -2.01 32.29
CA PRO A 136 -9.18 -2.10 33.56
C PRO A 136 -8.83 -0.71 34.08
N LEU A 137 -8.98 -0.50 35.38
CA LEU A 137 -8.70 0.81 35.97
C LEU A 137 -7.25 1.24 35.80
N ASP A 138 -6.32 0.29 35.84
CA ASP A 138 -4.88 0.55 35.63
C ASP A 138 -4.53 1.00 34.20
N TRP A 139 -5.46 0.88 33.25
CA TRP A 139 -5.30 1.51 31.94
C TRP A 139 -5.56 3.01 31.99
N LEU A 140 -6.37 3.46 32.93
CA LEU A 140 -6.91 4.82 32.96
C LEU A 140 -6.17 5.75 33.94
N ILE A 141 -5.49 5.18 34.89
CA ILE A 141 -4.80 5.95 35.95
C ILE A 141 -3.33 5.61 36.08
#